data_6f90069e61fd2e7f9ebfc4f9b90147b3
#
_entry.id   6f90069e61fd2e7f9ebfc4f9b90147b3
#
_cell.length_a   1.000
_cell.length_b   1.000
_cell.length_c   1.000
_cell.angle_alpha   90.00
_cell.angle_beta   90.00
_cell.angle_gamma   90.00
#
_symmetry.space_group_name_H-M   'P 1'
#
loop_
_entity.id
_entity.type
_entity.pdbx_description
1 polymer ?
#
loop_
_entity_poly.entity_id
_entity_poly.type
_entity_poly.pdbx_seq_one_letter_code
_entity_poly.pdbx_strand_id
1 'polypeptide(L)'
;MQFSHLTKRRSYINRIEYVDALRCILYTRYVVRNLLHMSRQPMILSEKDFNTVQRSIVEVQRSGRSIRKIFANYYDDDVDINWEVDAAVDAFEMFSSRWTIEILAALYIAGDRRFNELRTLLRGISSRTLSDKLTTCQEHGLVERVVDEGPPIRVTYRLTTHGRTCGRLLGPLVAYMKAHKELIESE
;
A
#
# COMPACT_ATOMS: atom_id res chain seq x y z
N MET A 1 34.28 42.52 -0.69
CA MET A 1 32.93 41.94 -0.51
C MET A 1 32.55 41.10 -1.73
N GLN A 2 33.25 40.02 -2.07
CA GLN A 2 32.94 39.25 -3.30
C GLN A 2 33.14 37.71 -3.16
N PHE A 3 33.30 37.19 -1.93
CA PHE A 3 33.55 35.76 -1.74
C PHE A 3 32.33 34.95 -1.20
N SER A 4 31.20 35.59 -0.90
CA SER A 4 30.04 34.88 -0.30
C SER A 4 29.07 34.25 -1.33
N HIS A 5 29.16 34.64 -2.60
CA HIS A 5 28.24 34.13 -3.64
C HIS A 5 28.68 32.82 -4.30
N LEU A 6 29.95 32.46 -4.26
CA LEU A 6 30.48 31.26 -4.89
C LEU A 6 30.21 29.98 -4.02
N THR A 7 30.23 30.14 -2.70
CA THR A 7 29.98 29.02 -1.78
C THR A 7 28.51 28.57 -1.79
N LYS A 8 27.56 29.50 -1.93
CA LYS A 8 26.14 29.19 -2.05
C LYS A 8 25.78 28.48 -3.37
N ARG A 9 26.39 28.84 -4.48
CA ARG A 9 26.17 28.15 -5.77
C ARG A 9 26.68 26.72 -5.77
N ARG A 10 27.81 26.44 -5.12
CA ARG A 10 28.36 25.06 -5.03
C ARG A 10 27.50 24.14 -4.19
N SER A 11 26.87 24.62 -3.13
CA SER A 11 25.94 23.84 -2.31
C SER A 11 24.61 23.56 -3.02
N TYR A 12 24.14 24.43 -3.89
CA TYR A 12 22.91 24.24 -4.68
C TYR A 12 23.11 23.24 -5.82
N ILE A 13 24.24 23.26 -6.50
CA ILE A 13 24.57 22.32 -7.57
C ILE A 13 24.69 20.89 -7.01
N ASN A 14 25.41 20.71 -5.90
CA ASN A 14 25.50 19.40 -5.25
C ASN A 14 24.15 18.84 -4.77
N ARG A 15 23.20 19.70 -4.42
CA ARG A 15 21.86 19.30 -3.98
C ARG A 15 20.97 18.86 -5.15
N ILE A 16 21.11 19.50 -6.30
CA ILE A 16 20.39 19.14 -7.54
C ILE A 16 20.92 17.80 -8.07
N GLU A 17 22.24 17.64 -8.16
CA GLU A 17 22.86 16.37 -8.58
C GLU A 17 22.52 15.20 -7.65
N TYR A 18 22.44 15.45 -6.33
CA TYR A 18 22.07 14.42 -5.37
C TYR A 18 20.59 14.00 -5.50
N VAL A 19 19.69 14.98 -5.74
CA VAL A 19 18.26 14.70 -5.95
C VAL A 19 18.04 13.95 -7.28
N ASP A 20 18.78 14.30 -8.32
CA ASP A 20 18.70 13.63 -9.62
C ASP A 20 19.31 12.23 -9.57
N ALA A 21 20.39 12.04 -8.82
CA ALA A 21 20.95 10.70 -8.54
C ALA A 21 19.97 9.82 -7.77
N LEU A 22 19.30 10.35 -6.74
CA LEU A 22 18.25 9.63 -6.01
C LEU A 22 17.03 9.33 -6.89
N ARG A 23 16.61 10.27 -7.74
CA ARG A 23 15.56 10.03 -8.74
C ARG A 23 15.95 8.94 -9.72
N CYS A 24 17.18 8.95 -10.20
CA CYS A 24 17.69 7.92 -11.11
C CYS A 24 17.75 6.54 -10.43
N ILE A 25 18.18 6.46 -9.17
CA ILE A 25 18.19 5.22 -8.38
C ILE A 25 16.77 4.72 -8.11
N LEU A 26 15.85 5.61 -7.77
CA LEU A 26 14.44 5.26 -7.55
C LEU A 26 13.76 4.83 -8.85
N TYR A 27 14.04 5.53 -9.95
CA TYR A 27 13.54 5.18 -11.29
C TYR A 27 14.11 3.84 -11.77
N THR A 28 15.42 3.62 -11.59
CA THR A 28 16.06 2.34 -11.95
C THR A 28 15.49 1.18 -11.11
N ARG A 29 15.30 1.38 -9.80
CA ARG A 29 14.63 0.40 -8.95
C ARG A 29 13.17 0.16 -9.37
N TYR A 30 12.46 1.19 -9.76
CA TYR A 30 11.10 1.09 -10.28
C TYR A 30 11.07 0.32 -11.60
N VAL A 31 11.98 0.63 -12.54
CA VAL A 31 12.09 -0.06 -13.84
C VAL A 31 12.52 -1.51 -13.67
N VAL A 32 13.55 -1.79 -12.87
CA VAL A 32 14.00 -3.17 -12.59
C VAL A 32 12.91 -3.98 -11.91
N ARG A 33 12.17 -3.37 -10.96
CA ARG A 33 11.04 -4.01 -10.31
C ARG A 33 9.90 -4.31 -11.29
N ASN A 34 9.58 -3.38 -12.19
CA ASN A 34 8.58 -3.60 -13.24
C ASN A 34 9.03 -4.65 -14.24
N LEU A 35 10.30 -4.66 -14.65
CA LEU A 35 10.85 -5.72 -15.50
C LEU A 35 10.79 -7.10 -14.83
N LEU A 36 11.04 -7.20 -13.51
CA LEU A 36 10.87 -8.44 -12.75
C LEU A 36 9.39 -8.83 -12.58
N HIS A 37 8.47 -7.86 -12.61
CA HIS A 37 7.02 -8.12 -12.64
C HIS A 37 6.51 -8.50 -14.05
N MET A 38 7.11 -7.96 -15.11
CA MET A 38 6.77 -8.30 -16.50
C MET A 38 7.14 -9.73 -16.89
N SER A 39 7.93 -10.44 -16.08
CA SER A 39 8.25 -11.86 -16.31
C SER A 39 7.18 -12.83 -15.75
N ARG A 40 6.13 -12.34 -15.10
CA ARG A 40 5.02 -13.19 -14.65
C ARG A 40 3.98 -13.24 -15.77
N GLN A 41 3.72 -14.45 -16.23
CA GLN A 41 2.58 -14.68 -17.12
C GLN A 41 1.30 -14.18 -16.42
N PRO A 42 0.38 -13.53 -17.15
CA PRO A 42 -0.89 -13.11 -16.60
C PRO A 42 -1.67 -14.33 -16.07
N MET A 43 -2.49 -14.09 -15.07
CA MET A 43 -3.46 -15.09 -14.62
C MET A 43 -4.62 -15.10 -15.62
N ILE A 44 -4.79 -16.21 -16.32
CA ILE A 44 -5.91 -16.39 -17.24
C ILE A 44 -7.12 -16.87 -16.45
N LEU A 45 -8.19 -16.13 -16.53
CA LEU A 45 -9.48 -16.46 -15.93
C LEU A 45 -10.45 -16.92 -17.03
N SER A 46 -11.39 -17.79 -16.68
CA SER A 46 -12.54 -18.03 -17.55
C SER A 46 -13.28 -16.71 -17.81
N GLU A 47 -13.86 -16.55 -19.00
CA GLU A 47 -14.66 -15.36 -19.36
C GLU A 47 -15.74 -15.08 -18.30
N LYS A 48 -16.38 -16.11 -17.78
CA LYS A 48 -17.38 -16.02 -16.70
C LYS A 48 -16.81 -15.40 -15.43
N ASP A 49 -15.63 -15.85 -14.99
CA ASP A 49 -15.01 -15.37 -13.76
C ASP A 49 -14.46 -13.96 -13.94
N PHE A 50 -13.84 -13.66 -15.08
CA PHE A 50 -13.39 -12.32 -15.42
C PHE A 50 -14.56 -11.32 -15.43
N ASN A 51 -15.67 -11.65 -16.08
CA ASN A 51 -16.89 -10.84 -16.09
C ASN A 51 -17.49 -10.68 -14.68
N THR A 52 -17.35 -11.68 -13.81
CA THR A 52 -17.78 -11.59 -12.41
C THR A 52 -16.92 -10.60 -11.64
N VAL A 53 -15.60 -10.64 -11.79
CA VAL A 53 -14.68 -9.67 -11.20
C VAL A 53 -15.02 -8.24 -11.67
N GLN A 54 -15.24 -8.06 -12.98
CA GLN A 54 -15.58 -6.74 -13.53
C GLN A 54 -16.90 -6.19 -12.97
N ARG A 55 -17.93 -7.02 -12.85
CA ARG A 55 -19.22 -6.64 -12.24
C ARG A 55 -19.05 -6.22 -10.78
N SER A 56 -18.28 -7.00 -10.00
CA SER A 56 -18.02 -6.67 -8.59
C SER A 56 -17.28 -5.33 -8.45
N ILE A 57 -16.33 -5.03 -9.34
CA ILE A 57 -15.66 -3.72 -9.37
C ILE A 57 -16.68 -2.60 -9.64
N VAL A 58 -17.58 -2.78 -10.60
CA VAL A 58 -18.63 -1.78 -10.92
C VAL A 58 -19.58 -1.56 -9.72
N GLU A 59 -19.93 -2.61 -8.98
CA GLU A 59 -20.75 -2.50 -7.76
C GLU A 59 -20.03 -1.68 -6.67
N VAL A 60 -18.75 -1.91 -6.44
CA VAL A 60 -17.95 -1.12 -5.49
C VAL A 60 -17.88 0.35 -5.91
N GLN A 61 -17.69 0.64 -7.20
CA GLN A 61 -17.72 2.01 -7.71
C GLN A 61 -19.07 2.67 -7.48
N ARG A 62 -20.18 1.93 -7.66
CA ARG A 62 -21.53 2.43 -7.40
C ARG A 62 -21.72 2.76 -5.91
N SER A 63 -21.28 1.86 -5.02
CA SER A 63 -21.32 2.06 -3.57
C SER A 63 -20.50 3.28 -3.15
N GLY A 64 -19.30 3.43 -3.69
CA GLY A 64 -18.45 4.61 -3.43
C GLY A 64 -19.11 5.92 -3.84
N ARG A 65 -19.73 5.97 -5.02
CA ARG A 65 -20.50 7.14 -5.46
C ARG A 65 -21.68 7.46 -4.53
N SER A 66 -22.36 6.43 -4.02
CA SER A 66 -23.47 6.60 -3.09
C SER A 66 -23.01 7.18 -1.75
N ILE A 67 -21.89 6.70 -1.23
CA ILE A 67 -21.26 7.22 0.01
C ILE A 67 -20.90 8.69 -0.17
N ARG A 68 -20.21 9.03 -1.27
CA ARG A 68 -19.83 10.42 -1.56
C ARG A 68 -21.04 11.34 -1.68
N LYS A 69 -22.12 10.86 -2.33
CA LYS A 69 -23.36 11.63 -2.44
C LYS A 69 -24.01 11.90 -1.06
N ILE A 70 -23.92 10.93 -0.14
CA ILE A 70 -24.42 11.11 1.22
C ILE A 70 -23.58 12.17 1.92
N PHE A 71 -22.27 12.10 1.89
CA PHE A 71 -21.40 13.09 2.52
C PHE A 71 -21.61 14.49 1.97
N ALA A 72 -21.76 14.62 0.65
CA ALA A 72 -22.05 15.91 0.02
C ALA A 72 -23.33 16.60 0.54
N ASN A 73 -24.29 15.85 1.09
CA ASN A 73 -25.50 16.44 1.68
C ASN A 73 -25.26 17.05 3.09
N TYR A 74 -24.13 16.77 3.71
CA TYR A 74 -23.76 17.29 5.03
C TYR A 74 -22.75 18.43 4.96
N TYR A 75 -22.30 18.76 3.77
CA TYR A 75 -21.43 19.90 3.54
C TYR A 75 -22.30 21.11 3.19
N ASP A 76 -22.06 22.24 3.84
CA ASP A 76 -22.60 23.52 3.41
C ASP A 76 -21.94 23.95 2.09
N ASP A 77 -22.56 24.88 1.33
CA ASP A 77 -22.12 25.31 0.00
C ASP A 77 -20.66 25.82 -0.10
N ASP A 78 -20.03 26.10 1.03
CA ASP A 78 -18.63 26.56 1.18
C ASP A 78 -17.64 25.45 1.55
N VAL A 79 -17.91 24.18 1.23
CA VAL A 79 -16.95 23.11 1.53
C VAL A 79 -15.63 23.36 0.85
N ASP A 80 -14.65 23.64 1.68
CA ASP A 80 -13.28 23.77 1.25
C ASP A 80 -12.79 22.42 0.68
N ILE A 81 -12.54 22.40 -0.63
CA ILE A 81 -11.96 21.24 -1.32
C ILE A 81 -10.67 20.78 -0.58
N ASN A 82 -9.94 21.71 0.05
CA ASN A 82 -8.75 21.39 0.82
C ASN A 82 -9.09 20.49 2.01
N TRP A 83 -10.22 20.69 2.69
CA TRP A 83 -10.63 19.81 3.80
C TRP A 83 -10.87 18.36 3.33
N GLU A 84 -11.54 18.16 2.19
CA GLU A 84 -11.73 16.82 1.62
C GLU A 84 -10.40 16.16 1.24
N VAL A 85 -9.47 16.95 0.69
CA VAL A 85 -8.13 16.47 0.32
C VAL A 85 -7.33 16.11 1.56
N ASP A 86 -7.33 16.96 2.59
CA ASP A 86 -6.62 16.72 3.84
C ASP A 86 -7.19 15.49 4.56
N ALA A 87 -8.52 15.38 4.65
CA ALA A 87 -9.17 14.20 5.21
C ALA A 87 -8.84 12.90 4.46
N ALA A 88 -8.69 12.96 3.13
CA ALA A 88 -8.25 11.83 2.34
C ALA A 88 -6.77 11.48 2.60
N VAL A 89 -5.90 12.50 2.74
CA VAL A 89 -4.48 12.32 3.09
C VAL A 89 -4.37 11.64 4.46
N ASP A 90 -5.07 12.14 5.47
CA ASP A 90 -5.09 11.58 6.83
C ASP A 90 -5.59 10.13 6.83
N ALA A 91 -6.68 9.84 6.12
CA ALA A 91 -7.22 8.50 6.00
C ALA A 91 -6.24 7.50 5.35
N PHE A 92 -5.38 7.98 4.43
CA PHE A 92 -4.40 7.15 3.75
C PHE A 92 -2.98 7.23 4.35
N GLU A 93 -2.76 8.02 5.39
CA GLU A 93 -1.43 8.15 6.03
C GLU A 93 -0.87 6.79 6.45
N MET A 94 -1.69 5.95 7.07
CA MET A 94 -1.31 4.59 7.47
C MET A 94 -0.86 3.72 6.30
N PHE A 95 -1.37 3.97 5.08
CA PHE A 95 -1.03 3.23 3.86
C PHE A 95 0.11 3.89 3.06
N SER A 96 0.65 5.02 3.50
CA SER A 96 1.75 5.74 2.82
C SER A 96 3.03 4.89 2.73
N SER A 97 3.22 3.98 3.68
CA SER A 97 4.34 3.04 3.68
C SER A 97 4.04 1.80 2.84
N ARG A 98 4.88 1.55 1.84
CA ARG A 98 4.89 0.31 1.07
C ARG A 98 4.78 -0.94 1.96
N TRP A 99 5.56 -0.98 3.03
CA TRP A 99 5.63 -2.16 3.91
C TRP A 99 4.34 -2.39 4.69
N THR A 100 3.59 -1.34 5.03
CA THR A 100 2.27 -1.47 5.65
C THR A 100 1.31 -2.20 4.72
N ILE A 101 1.25 -1.79 3.44
CA ILE A 101 0.40 -2.45 2.43
C ILE A 101 0.83 -3.90 2.22
N GLU A 102 2.14 -4.16 2.13
CA GLU A 102 2.67 -5.52 1.92
C GLU A 102 2.39 -6.44 3.13
N ILE A 103 2.49 -5.94 4.37
CA ILE A 103 2.15 -6.69 5.59
C ILE A 103 0.66 -7.03 5.61
N LEU A 104 -0.21 -6.04 5.37
CA LEU A 104 -1.65 -6.26 5.32
C LEU A 104 -2.04 -7.28 4.24
N ALA A 105 -1.50 -7.14 3.04
CA ALA A 105 -1.74 -8.07 1.95
C ALA A 105 -1.25 -9.49 2.28
N ALA A 106 -0.06 -9.62 2.87
CA ALA A 106 0.48 -10.91 3.27
C ALA A 106 -0.40 -11.61 4.30
N LEU A 107 -0.82 -10.89 5.36
CA LEU A 107 -1.69 -11.42 6.40
C LEU A 107 -3.12 -11.67 5.90
N TYR A 108 -3.62 -10.84 4.96
CA TYR A 108 -4.95 -11.03 4.39
C TYR A 108 -5.03 -12.28 3.51
N ILE A 109 -4.00 -12.52 2.69
CA ILE A 109 -3.98 -13.63 1.72
C ILE A 109 -3.50 -14.92 2.37
N ALA A 110 -2.44 -14.86 3.17
CA ALA A 110 -1.79 -16.03 3.74
C ALA A 110 -2.30 -16.38 5.15
N GLY A 111 -3.10 -15.51 5.79
CA GLY A 111 -3.57 -15.68 7.17
C GLY A 111 -2.49 -15.38 8.21
N ASP A 112 -2.73 -15.82 9.43
CA ASP A 112 -1.86 -15.61 10.58
C ASP A 112 -0.44 -16.12 10.32
N ARG A 113 0.59 -15.34 10.70
CA ARG A 113 2.00 -15.66 10.42
C ARG A 113 2.91 -15.26 11.56
N ARG A 114 3.98 -16.04 11.72
CA ARG A 114 5.08 -15.70 12.63
C ARG A 114 6.03 -14.68 11.98
N PHE A 115 6.81 -14.00 12.80
CA PHE A 115 7.75 -12.97 12.34
C PHE A 115 8.64 -13.43 11.18
N ASN A 116 9.27 -14.60 11.32
CA ASN A 116 10.19 -15.12 10.29
C ASN A 116 9.45 -15.55 9.01
N GLU A 117 8.20 -16.00 9.11
CA GLU A 117 7.37 -16.33 7.96
C GLU A 117 6.99 -15.07 7.19
N LEU A 118 6.59 -14.00 7.91
CA LEU A 118 6.35 -12.69 7.30
C LEU A 118 7.60 -12.15 6.62
N ARG A 119 8.75 -12.24 7.27
CA ARG A 119 10.03 -11.80 6.69
C ARG A 119 10.37 -12.54 5.40
N THR A 120 10.02 -13.81 5.31
CA THR A 120 10.23 -14.64 4.10
C THR A 120 9.27 -14.24 2.99
N LEU A 121 7.99 -13.99 3.32
CA LEU A 121 6.97 -13.54 2.35
C LEU A 121 7.28 -12.14 1.81
N LEU A 122 7.74 -11.24 2.68
CA LEU A 122 8.03 -9.84 2.38
C LEU A 122 9.48 -9.66 1.89
N ARG A 123 9.76 -10.18 0.72
CA ARG A 123 11.11 -10.22 0.15
C ARG A 123 11.81 -8.85 0.19
N GLY A 124 13.01 -8.83 0.78
CA GLY A 124 13.85 -7.64 0.86
C GLY A 124 13.57 -6.73 2.07
N ILE A 125 12.68 -7.10 2.99
CA ILE A 125 12.50 -6.39 4.24
C ILE A 125 13.58 -6.80 5.25
N SER A 126 14.17 -5.82 5.94
CA SER A 126 15.07 -6.10 7.07
C SER A 126 14.26 -6.49 8.33
N SER A 127 14.85 -7.26 9.24
CA SER A 127 14.21 -7.60 10.51
C SER A 127 13.83 -6.36 11.32
N ARG A 128 14.68 -5.32 11.32
CA ARG A 128 14.41 -4.05 11.98
C ARG A 128 13.19 -3.37 11.36
N THR A 129 13.19 -3.20 10.04
CA THR A 129 12.07 -2.55 9.33
C THR A 129 10.76 -3.32 9.53
N LEU A 130 10.80 -4.66 9.51
CA LEU A 130 9.60 -5.47 9.78
C LEU A 130 9.09 -5.26 11.19
N SER A 131 9.98 -5.26 12.20
CA SER A 131 9.61 -4.99 13.60
C SER A 131 8.95 -3.63 13.75
N ASP A 132 9.60 -2.57 13.23
CA ASP A 132 9.10 -1.20 13.31
C ASP A 132 7.73 -1.07 12.63
N LYS A 133 7.55 -1.68 11.46
CA LYS A 133 6.28 -1.62 10.71
C LYS A 133 5.17 -2.47 11.33
N LEU A 134 5.49 -3.60 11.95
CA LEU A 134 4.51 -4.37 12.72
C LEU A 134 4.04 -3.58 13.95
N THR A 135 4.93 -2.87 14.63
CA THR A 135 4.58 -1.96 15.73
C THR A 135 3.63 -0.87 15.23
N THR A 136 3.98 -0.16 14.16
CA THR A 136 3.09 0.84 13.53
C THR A 136 1.73 0.25 13.17
N CYS A 137 1.69 -0.94 12.55
CA CYS A 137 0.41 -1.61 12.23
C CYS A 137 -0.42 -1.95 13.48
N GLN A 138 0.23 -2.25 14.61
CA GLN A 138 -0.47 -2.48 15.88
C GLN A 138 -1.01 -1.17 16.46
N GLU A 139 -0.24 -0.10 16.44
CA GLU A 139 -0.65 1.24 16.89
C GLU A 139 -1.88 1.75 16.13
N HIS A 140 -1.94 1.49 14.82
CA HIS A 140 -3.11 1.78 13.99
C HIS A 140 -4.24 0.74 14.10
N GLY A 141 -4.11 -0.25 14.99
CA GLY A 141 -5.14 -1.28 15.18
C GLY A 141 -5.38 -2.20 13.98
N LEU A 142 -4.45 -2.29 13.04
CA LEU A 142 -4.57 -3.13 11.84
C LEU A 142 -4.15 -4.58 12.11
N VAL A 143 -3.14 -4.77 12.94
CA VAL A 143 -2.51 -6.05 13.26
C VAL A 143 -2.49 -6.22 14.77
N GLU A 144 -2.67 -7.42 15.24
CA GLU A 144 -2.46 -7.79 16.63
C GLU A 144 -1.35 -8.85 16.74
N ARG A 145 -0.61 -8.75 17.84
CA ARG A 145 0.42 -9.71 18.22
C ARG A 145 -0.15 -10.65 19.26
N VAL A 146 -0.26 -11.92 18.89
CA VAL A 146 -0.77 -12.97 19.77
C VAL A 146 0.38 -13.80 20.29
N VAL A 147 0.43 -13.98 21.61
CA VAL A 147 1.42 -14.81 22.30
C VAL A 147 0.70 -16.04 22.82
N ASP A 148 1.18 -17.20 22.40
CA ASP A 148 0.81 -18.48 22.95
C ASP A 148 1.90 -18.88 23.98
N GLU A 149 1.52 -18.90 25.24
CA GLU A 149 2.45 -19.13 26.39
C GLU A 149 2.82 -20.60 26.57
N GLY A 150 2.41 -21.50 25.68
CA GLY A 150 2.80 -22.92 25.72
C GLY A 150 4.32 -23.10 25.53
N PRO A 151 4.92 -24.22 26.02
CA PRO A 151 6.30 -24.57 25.67
C PRO A 151 6.38 -25.18 24.26
N PRO A 152 7.09 -24.57 23.26
CA PRO A 152 7.77 -23.28 23.35
C PRO A 152 6.82 -22.10 23.14
N ILE A 153 7.12 -20.93 23.72
CA ILE A 153 6.40 -19.68 23.49
C ILE A 153 6.33 -19.39 21.99
N ARG A 154 5.13 -19.09 21.50
CA ARG A 154 4.89 -18.79 20.10
C ARG A 154 4.28 -17.41 19.94
N VAL A 155 4.84 -16.64 19.03
CA VAL A 155 4.35 -15.30 18.69
C VAL A 155 3.85 -15.30 17.25
N THR A 156 2.58 -14.94 17.08
CA THR A 156 1.90 -14.88 15.79
C THR A 156 1.32 -13.49 15.58
N TYR A 157 1.37 -12.99 14.36
CA TYR A 157 0.75 -11.76 13.94
C TYR A 157 -0.48 -12.09 13.10
N ARG A 158 -1.58 -11.42 13.38
CA ARG A 158 -2.83 -11.58 12.64
C ARG A 158 -3.53 -10.25 12.43
N LEU A 159 -4.40 -10.19 11.44
CA LEU A 159 -5.24 -9.02 11.22
C LEU A 159 -6.31 -8.92 12.31
N THR A 160 -6.50 -7.71 12.83
CA THR A 160 -7.69 -7.36 13.63
C THR A 160 -8.95 -7.37 12.75
N THR A 161 -10.11 -7.17 13.34
CA THR A 161 -11.35 -6.94 12.58
C THR A 161 -11.22 -5.72 11.68
N HIS A 162 -10.62 -4.64 12.19
CA HIS A 162 -10.34 -3.43 11.41
C HIS A 162 -9.38 -3.73 10.23
N GLY A 163 -8.25 -4.38 10.48
CA GLY A 163 -7.30 -4.76 9.44
C GLY A 163 -7.91 -5.66 8.36
N ARG A 164 -8.76 -6.61 8.74
CA ARG A 164 -9.50 -7.44 7.77
C ARG A 164 -10.48 -6.62 6.93
N THR A 165 -11.16 -5.66 7.54
CA THR A 165 -12.06 -4.74 6.82
C THR A 165 -11.29 -3.90 5.81
N CYS A 166 -10.16 -3.31 6.20
CA CYS A 166 -9.27 -2.59 5.29
C CYS A 166 -8.81 -3.48 4.12
N GLY A 167 -8.38 -4.71 4.41
CA GLY A 167 -7.99 -5.68 3.37
C GLY A 167 -9.12 -5.99 2.38
N ARG A 168 -10.36 -6.15 2.87
CA ARG A 168 -11.54 -6.36 2.00
C ARG A 168 -11.86 -5.15 1.13
N LEU A 169 -11.75 -3.95 1.66
CA LEU A 169 -11.99 -2.71 0.91
C LEU A 169 -10.91 -2.47 -0.15
N LEU A 170 -9.66 -2.82 0.14
CA LEU A 170 -8.56 -2.73 -0.83
C LEU A 170 -8.62 -3.81 -1.93
N GLY A 171 -9.25 -4.95 -1.65
CA GLY A 171 -9.33 -6.09 -2.58
C GLY A 171 -9.84 -5.71 -3.97
N PRO A 172 -11.01 -5.06 -4.11
CA PRO A 172 -11.54 -4.63 -5.41
C PRO A 172 -10.62 -3.65 -6.15
N LEU A 173 -9.97 -2.73 -5.43
CA LEU A 173 -8.99 -1.80 -6.01
C LEU A 173 -7.78 -2.57 -6.57
N VAL A 174 -7.27 -3.54 -5.81
CA VAL A 174 -6.15 -4.39 -6.25
C VAL A 174 -6.54 -5.22 -7.48
N ALA A 175 -7.77 -5.78 -7.51
CA ALA A 175 -8.29 -6.52 -8.64
C ALA A 175 -8.39 -5.63 -9.89
N TYR A 176 -8.96 -4.44 -9.76
CA TYR A 176 -9.02 -3.45 -10.84
C TYR A 176 -7.62 -3.11 -11.38
N MET A 177 -6.67 -2.81 -10.48
CA MET A 177 -5.30 -2.48 -10.89
C MET A 177 -4.58 -3.65 -11.57
N LYS A 178 -4.89 -4.89 -11.19
CA LYS A 178 -4.34 -6.08 -11.86
C LYS A 178 -4.91 -6.22 -13.28
N ALA A 179 -6.23 -6.09 -13.44
CA ALA A 179 -6.87 -6.12 -14.76
C ALA A 179 -6.35 -5.00 -15.67
N HIS A 180 -6.27 -3.77 -15.14
CA HIS A 180 -5.76 -2.61 -15.89
C HIS A 180 -4.29 -2.75 -16.31
N LYS A 181 -3.49 -3.53 -15.60
CA LYS A 181 -2.07 -3.80 -15.90
C LYS A 181 -1.88 -5.13 -16.67
N GLU A 182 -2.94 -5.69 -17.20
CA GLU A 182 -2.88 -6.96 -17.93
C GLU A 182 -2.23 -8.09 -17.12
N LEU A 183 -2.40 -8.08 -15.79
CA LEU A 183 -1.95 -9.16 -14.90
C LEU A 183 -3.01 -10.22 -14.66
N ILE A 184 -4.26 -9.94 -15.05
CA ILE A 184 -5.38 -10.88 -15.18
C ILE A 184 -6.09 -10.61 -16.52
N GLU A 185 -6.32 -11.67 -17.26
CA GLU A 185 -6.95 -11.66 -18.59
C GLU A 185 -8.05 -12.71 -18.65
N SER A 186 -9.00 -12.56 -19.59
CA SER A 186 -9.96 -13.61 -19.92
C SER A 186 -9.42 -14.49 -21.05
N GLU A 187 -9.79 -15.77 -21.04
CA GLU A 187 -9.59 -16.68 -22.17
C GLU A 187 -10.33 -16.19 -23.39
#